data_1d5d45dcb96663bd69cf8b41df4af28c
#
_entry.id   1d5d45dcb96663bd69cf8b41df4af28c
#
_cell.length_a   1.000
_cell.length_b   1.000
_cell.length_c   1.000
_cell.angle_alpha   90.00
_cell.angle_beta   90.00
_cell.angle_gamma   90.00
#
_symmetry.space_group_name_H-M   'P 1'
#
loop_
_entity.id
_entity.type
_entity.pdbx_description
1 polymer ?
#
loop_
_entity_poly.entity_id
_entity_poly.type
_entity_poly.pdbx_seq_one_letter_code
_entity_poly.pdbx_strand_id
1 'polypeptide(L)'
;MSSIAARRICLPFLLMVVAACACARTVVTPSASASGPGEVKVEVASVGFDQDSGGHYVLLEEHRGGRGVPILIGETEAEAITLEMHGLRPPRPLTQDLLREVIEQTGNHVDRVVITEMRDEVYHARIVLNGGLHNLDSRPSDAIALAIGTHAPIYVNEKLLTSTSGLGTGVARSGVPESERALGIAVQELTPNLARYFDVPPKSAVLVDEVGSNATRAGMQRGDLITSIDGKAVAGVADFDHEVATLKDGQPVVLKVRRGTTEQTITLKP
;
A
#
# COMPACT_ATOMS: atom_id res chain seq x y z
N MET A 1 -97.94 -5.48 -13.98
CA MET A 1 -98.05 -6.84 -14.48
C MET A 1 -96.99 -6.97 -15.49
N SER A 2 -95.99 -7.63 -15.28
CA SER A 2 -95.03 -8.34 -16.14
C SER A 2 -93.63 -8.35 -15.47
N SER A 3 -93.31 -9.49 -15.01
CA SER A 3 -92.01 -9.89 -14.39
C SER A 3 -90.95 -9.94 -15.49
N ILE A 4 -89.79 -9.27 -15.20
CA ILE A 4 -88.59 -9.39 -16.01
C ILE A 4 -87.51 -10.08 -15.17
N ALA A 5 -87.20 -11.30 -15.56
CA ALA A 5 -86.19 -12.14 -14.97
C ALA A 5 -84.78 -11.61 -15.28
N ALA A 6 -83.99 -11.36 -14.23
CA ALA A 6 -82.58 -11.00 -14.34
C ALA A 6 -81.75 -12.27 -14.56
N ARG A 7 -81.13 -12.41 -15.75
CA ARG A 7 -80.10 -13.40 -16.06
C ARG A 7 -78.79 -12.99 -15.43
N ARG A 8 -78.25 -13.74 -14.46
CA ARG A 8 -76.91 -13.63 -13.91
C ARG A 8 -75.93 -14.27 -14.91
N ILE A 9 -75.04 -13.46 -15.48
CA ILE A 9 -73.92 -13.89 -16.28
C ILE A 9 -72.76 -14.11 -15.30
N CYS A 10 -72.35 -15.40 -15.14
CA CYS A 10 -71.11 -15.78 -14.43
C CYS A 10 -69.94 -15.50 -15.37
N LEU A 11 -69.08 -14.58 -14.98
CA LEU A 11 -67.79 -14.34 -15.62
C LEU A 11 -66.72 -15.19 -14.90
N PRO A 12 -65.99 -16.07 -15.59
CA PRO A 12 -64.92 -16.83 -14.98
C PRO A 12 -63.73 -15.90 -14.77
N PHE A 13 -63.29 -15.80 -13.54
CA PHE A 13 -62.11 -15.08 -13.11
C PHE A 13 -60.85 -15.88 -13.55
N LEU A 14 -60.24 -15.42 -14.65
CA LEU A 14 -58.99 -16.00 -15.17
C LEU A 14 -57.85 -15.49 -14.29
N LEU A 15 -57.38 -16.37 -13.39
CA LEU A 15 -56.26 -16.12 -12.47
C LEU A 15 -54.96 -16.19 -13.29
N MET A 16 -54.46 -15.03 -13.71
CA MET A 16 -53.18 -14.90 -14.39
C MET A 16 -52.06 -14.99 -13.35
N VAL A 17 -51.48 -16.17 -13.17
CA VAL A 17 -50.27 -16.36 -12.36
C VAL A 17 -49.11 -15.76 -13.11
N VAL A 18 -48.70 -14.54 -12.72
CA VAL A 18 -47.44 -13.93 -13.14
C VAL A 18 -46.34 -14.62 -12.36
N ALA A 19 -45.66 -15.57 -12.99
CA ALA A 19 -44.42 -16.13 -12.47
C ALA A 19 -43.34 -15.03 -12.49
N ALA A 20 -43.13 -14.34 -11.39
CA ALA A 20 -41.99 -13.46 -11.19
C ALA A 20 -40.75 -14.33 -11.13
N CYS A 21 -40.06 -14.43 -12.27
CA CYS A 21 -38.72 -15.00 -12.34
C CYS A 21 -37.77 -14.05 -11.57
N ALA A 22 -37.67 -14.25 -10.26
CA ALA A 22 -36.68 -13.60 -9.43
C ALA A 22 -35.32 -14.15 -9.87
N CYS A 23 -34.64 -13.42 -10.77
CA CYS A 23 -33.20 -13.56 -10.96
C CYS A 23 -32.53 -13.19 -9.62
N ALA A 24 -32.37 -14.17 -8.77
CA ALA A 24 -31.47 -14.04 -7.65
C ALA A 24 -30.08 -13.81 -8.22
N ARG A 25 -29.68 -12.53 -8.33
CA ARG A 25 -28.27 -12.18 -8.42
C ARG A 25 -27.64 -12.73 -7.15
N THR A 26 -27.01 -13.87 -7.24
CA THR A 26 -26.04 -14.33 -6.27
C THR A 26 -24.99 -13.23 -6.17
N VAL A 27 -25.10 -12.39 -5.16
CA VAL A 27 -23.99 -11.56 -4.74
C VAL A 27 -22.96 -12.56 -4.26
N VAL A 28 -22.00 -12.86 -5.13
CA VAL A 28 -20.79 -13.56 -4.74
C VAL A 28 -20.07 -12.58 -3.81
N THR A 29 -20.30 -12.71 -2.51
CA THR A 29 -19.43 -12.09 -1.52
C THR A 29 -18.05 -12.61 -1.83
N PRO A 30 -17.05 -11.73 -2.06
CA PRO A 30 -15.67 -12.18 -2.23
C PRO A 30 -15.32 -12.96 -0.96
N SER A 31 -15.23 -14.27 -1.08
CA SER A 31 -14.68 -15.12 -0.04
C SER A 31 -13.28 -14.59 0.23
N ALA A 32 -13.01 -14.20 1.48
CA ALA A 32 -11.66 -13.82 1.90
C ALA A 32 -10.71 -14.87 1.33
N SER A 33 -9.79 -14.44 0.46
CA SER A 33 -8.95 -15.31 -0.36
C SER A 33 -8.26 -16.33 0.54
N ALA A 34 -8.71 -17.57 0.48
CA ALA A 34 -8.06 -18.64 1.20
C ALA A 34 -6.62 -18.72 0.67
N SER A 35 -5.63 -18.59 1.56
CA SER A 35 -4.23 -18.84 1.22
C SER A 35 -4.10 -20.24 0.65
N GLY A 36 -3.27 -20.39 -0.38
CA GLY A 36 -2.87 -21.72 -0.85
C GLY A 36 -2.02 -22.46 0.19
N PRO A 37 -1.84 -23.77 0.06
CA PRO A 37 -0.97 -24.52 0.95
C PRO A 37 0.47 -23.98 0.87
N GLY A 38 1.05 -23.61 2.03
CA GLY A 38 2.39 -23.04 2.15
C GLY A 38 2.51 -21.56 1.75
N GLU A 39 1.40 -20.85 1.58
CA GLU A 39 1.35 -19.40 1.38
C GLU A 39 1.13 -18.69 2.72
N VAL A 40 1.98 -17.74 3.05
CA VAL A 40 1.92 -16.96 4.29
C VAL A 40 1.58 -15.51 3.94
N LYS A 41 0.60 -14.95 4.62
CA LYS A 41 0.21 -13.54 4.41
C LYS A 41 1.29 -12.62 4.96
N VAL A 42 1.66 -11.62 4.15
CA VAL A 42 2.65 -10.61 4.48
C VAL A 42 2.13 -9.22 4.16
N GLU A 43 2.84 -8.23 4.67
CA GLU A 43 2.61 -6.81 4.40
C GLU A 43 3.94 -6.18 3.93
N VAL A 44 3.86 -5.07 3.20
CA VAL A 44 5.04 -4.29 2.87
C VAL A 44 5.48 -3.56 4.13
N ALA A 45 6.60 -3.98 4.70
CA ALA A 45 7.16 -3.37 5.90
C ALA A 45 7.93 -2.09 5.58
N SER A 46 8.72 -2.12 4.51
CA SER A 46 9.47 -0.93 4.07
C SER A 46 9.89 -1.04 2.61
N VAL A 47 10.15 0.10 2.00
CA VAL A 47 10.90 0.26 0.75
C VAL A 47 12.15 1.06 1.08
N GLY A 48 13.31 0.60 0.66
CA GLY A 48 14.57 1.23 1.03
C GLY A 48 15.66 1.09 -0.03
N PHE A 49 16.81 1.66 0.30
CA PHE A 49 18.02 1.55 -0.51
C PHE A 49 19.08 0.79 0.28
N ASP A 50 19.62 -0.24 -0.32
CA ASP A 50 20.71 -1.02 0.25
C ASP A 50 22.04 -0.46 -0.25
N GLN A 51 22.83 0.08 0.67
CA GLN A 51 24.13 0.70 0.36
C GLN A 51 25.19 -0.33 -0.08
N ASP A 52 25.08 -1.56 0.39
CA ASP A 52 26.05 -2.61 0.08
C ASP A 52 25.89 -3.15 -1.34
N SER A 53 24.65 -3.38 -1.78
CA SER A 53 24.33 -3.78 -3.15
C SER A 53 24.18 -2.62 -4.12
N GLY A 54 23.98 -1.39 -3.61
CA GLY A 54 23.69 -0.21 -4.41
C GLY A 54 22.32 -0.26 -5.09
N GLY A 55 21.38 -1.05 -4.57
CA GLY A 55 20.06 -1.28 -5.14
C GLY A 55 18.91 -0.92 -4.20
N HIS A 56 17.73 -0.73 -4.77
CA HIS A 56 16.51 -0.58 -3.98
C HIS A 56 15.94 -1.95 -3.62
N TYR A 57 15.23 -2.02 -2.50
CA TYR A 57 14.54 -3.24 -2.07
C TYR A 57 13.15 -2.92 -1.54
N VAL A 58 12.27 -3.91 -1.59
CA VAL A 58 11.03 -3.96 -0.82
C VAL A 58 11.13 -5.10 0.19
N LEU A 59 10.85 -4.80 1.46
CA LEU A 59 10.79 -5.79 2.52
C LEU A 59 9.34 -6.21 2.75
N LEU A 60 9.06 -7.49 2.56
CA LEU A 60 7.79 -8.10 2.92
C LEU A 60 7.94 -8.84 4.25
N GLU A 61 7.07 -8.56 5.22
CA GLU A 61 7.09 -9.19 6.55
C GLU A 61 5.73 -9.74 6.95
N GLU A 62 5.74 -10.77 7.81
CA GLU A 62 4.53 -11.26 8.48
C GLU A 62 4.00 -10.19 9.43
N HIS A 63 2.68 -10.06 9.54
CA HIS A 63 2.00 -9.06 10.36
C HIS A 63 2.49 -8.98 11.83
N ARG A 64 3.00 -10.06 12.39
CA ARG A 64 3.55 -10.10 13.77
C ARG A 64 5.06 -9.92 13.82
N GLY A 65 5.70 -9.67 12.70
CA GLY A 65 7.15 -9.60 12.57
C GLY A 65 7.85 -10.95 12.75
N GLY A 66 9.17 -10.94 12.58
CA GLY A 66 10.03 -12.10 12.85
C GLY A 66 10.44 -12.89 11.62
N ARG A 67 9.61 -12.99 10.57
CA ARG A 67 10.02 -13.56 9.27
C ARG A 67 9.64 -12.63 8.14
N GLY A 68 10.51 -12.51 7.17
CA GLY A 68 10.28 -11.68 5.99
C GLY A 68 11.18 -12.06 4.83
N VAL A 69 11.02 -11.35 3.74
CA VAL A 69 11.84 -11.51 2.54
C VAL A 69 12.14 -10.15 1.93
N PRO A 70 13.41 -9.75 1.81
CA PRO A 70 13.82 -8.60 1.03
C PRO A 70 13.89 -8.98 -0.44
N ILE A 71 13.32 -8.16 -1.29
CA ILE A 71 13.31 -8.37 -2.74
C ILE A 71 13.96 -7.14 -3.37
N LEU A 72 15.08 -7.31 -4.07
CA LEU A 72 15.72 -6.26 -4.84
C LEU A 72 14.82 -5.87 -6.02
N ILE A 73 14.66 -4.57 -6.21
CA ILE A 73 13.80 -3.96 -7.23
C ILE A 73 14.51 -2.76 -7.88
N GLY A 74 14.02 -2.32 -9.01
CA GLY A 74 14.54 -1.10 -9.64
C GLY A 74 14.09 0.16 -8.89
N GLU A 75 14.79 1.28 -9.13
CA GLU A 75 14.48 2.58 -8.54
C GLU A 75 13.04 3.03 -8.89
N THR A 76 12.66 2.90 -10.16
CA THR A 76 11.32 3.28 -10.63
C THR A 76 10.22 2.44 -10.00
N GLU A 77 10.49 1.15 -9.80
CA GLU A 77 9.57 0.23 -9.13
C GLU A 77 9.43 0.56 -7.63
N ALA A 78 10.55 0.89 -6.98
CA ALA A 78 10.55 1.34 -5.59
C ALA A 78 9.72 2.61 -5.39
N GLU A 79 9.88 3.59 -6.29
CA GLU A 79 9.08 4.82 -6.29
C GLU A 79 7.59 4.54 -6.49
N ALA A 80 7.26 3.66 -7.44
CA ALA A 80 5.88 3.28 -7.71
C ALA A 80 5.21 2.64 -6.49
N ILE A 81 5.90 1.71 -5.82
CA ILE A 81 5.42 1.09 -4.58
C ILE A 81 5.27 2.13 -3.48
N THR A 82 6.25 3.02 -3.31
CA THR A 82 6.20 4.10 -2.33
C THR A 82 4.98 5.00 -2.53
N LEU A 83 4.71 5.43 -3.77
CA LEU A 83 3.54 6.25 -4.08
C LEU A 83 2.23 5.55 -3.71
N GLU A 84 2.09 4.27 -4.05
CA GLU A 84 0.90 3.48 -3.69
C GLU A 84 0.76 3.31 -2.17
N MET A 85 1.86 3.04 -1.45
CA MET A 85 1.85 2.92 0.02
C MET A 85 1.34 4.19 0.71
N HIS A 86 1.66 5.36 0.15
CA HIS A 86 1.23 6.66 0.68
C HIS A 86 -0.11 7.14 0.11
N GLY A 87 -0.73 6.38 -0.79
CA GLY A 87 -1.97 6.79 -1.47
C GLY A 87 -1.79 8.01 -2.37
N LEU A 88 -0.57 8.26 -2.80
CA LEU A 88 -0.22 9.40 -3.64
C LEU A 88 -0.43 9.05 -5.11
N ARG A 89 -1.14 9.92 -5.83
CA ARG A 89 -1.43 9.69 -7.25
C ARG A 89 -0.75 10.75 -8.10
N PRO A 90 0.11 10.34 -9.04
CA PRO A 90 0.72 11.26 -10.00
C PRO A 90 -0.34 11.86 -10.94
N PRO A 91 -0.05 13.04 -11.56
CA PRO A 91 -0.97 13.69 -12.51
C PRO A 91 -1.36 12.81 -13.70
N ARG A 92 -0.54 11.85 -14.04
CA ARG A 92 -0.79 10.85 -15.08
C ARG A 92 -0.65 9.45 -14.46
N PRO A 93 -1.54 8.50 -14.82
CA PRO A 93 -1.46 7.13 -14.30
C PRO A 93 -0.11 6.50 -14.59
N LEU A 94 0.44 5.79 -13.62
CA LEU A 94 1.58 4.90 -13.80
C LEU A 94 1.13 3.58 -14.44
N THR A 95 2.09 2.73 -14.80
CA THR A 95 1.77 1.46 -15.49
C THR A 95 0.86 0.56 -14.66
N GLN A 96 1.09 0.47 -13.35
CA GLN A 96 0.24 -0.31 -12.42
C GLN A 96 -1.16 0.28 -12.26
N ASP A 97 -1.31 1.62 -12.30
CA ASP A 97 -2.62 2.27 -12.30
C ASP A 97 -3.41 1.92 -13.54
N LEU A 98 -2.75 1.99 -14.71
CA LEU A 98 -3.37 1.60 -15.98
C LEU A 98 -3.74 0.12 -15.98
N LEU A 99 -2.86 -0.76 -15.45
CA LEU A 99 -3.15 -2.19 -15.35
C LEU A 99 -4.37 -2.45 -14.44
N ARG A 100 -4.43 -1.78 -13.28
CA ARG A 100 -5.60 -1.84 -12.40
C ARG A 100 -6.88 -1.44 -13.14
N GLU A 101 -6.85 -0.30 -13.84
CA GLU A 101 -8.00 0.19 -14.59
C GLU A 101 -8.43 -0.80 -15.67
N VAL A 102 -7.50 -1.38 -16.42
CA VAL A 102 -7.78 -2.41 -17.42
C VAL A 102 -8.44 -3.64 -16.79
N ILE A 103 -7.93 -4.13 -15.65
CA ILE A 103 -8.51 -5.27 -14.93
C ILE A 103 -9.96 -4.95 -14.53
N GLU A 104 -10.20 -3.79 -13.92
CA GLU A 104 -11.53 -3.37 -13.47
C GLU A 104 -12.50 -3.13 -14.63
N GLN A 105 -12.09 -2.44 -15.68
CA GLN A 105 -12.92 -2.15 -16.87
C GLN A 105 -13.30 -3.41 -17.66
N THR A 106 -12.49 -4.46 -17.57
CA THR A 106 -12.80 -5.76 -18.17
C THR A 106 -13.64 -6.66 -17.27
N GLY A 107 -14.12 -6.13 -16.12
CA GLY A 107 -14.99 -6.87 -15.20
C GLY A 107 -14.25 -7.89 -14.34
N ASN A 108 -12.92 -7.76 -14.25
CA ASN A 108 -12.07 -8.61 -13.43
C ASN A 108 -11.68 -7.91 -12.12
N HIS A 109 -11.17 -8.68 -11.17
CA HIS A 109 -10.61 -8.15 -9.92
C HIS A 109 -9.40 -8.97 -9.46
N VAL A 110 -8.52 -8.34 -8.74
CA VAL A 110 -7.36 -9.01 -8.13
C VAL A 110 -7.78 -9.61 -6.81
N ASP A 111 -7.67 -10.94 -6.69
CA ASP A 111 -7.98 -11.64 -5.45
C ASP A 111 -6.80 -11.57 -4.46
N ARG A 112 -5.62 -11.86 -4.97
CA ARG A 112 -4.37 -11.85 -4.22
C ARG A 112 -3.16 -11.87 -5.14
N VAL A 113 -2.03 -11.57 -4.55
CA VAL A 113 -0.70 -11.70 -5.16
C VAL A 113 0.12 -12.69 -4.34
N VAL A 114 0.93 -13.50 -5.00
CA VAL A 114 1.78 -14.51 -4.36
C VAL A 114 3.20 -14.41 -4.88
N ILE A 115 4.18 -14.22 -4.00
CA ILE A 115 5.60 -14.44 -4.33
C ILE A 115 5.86 -15.94 -4.22
N THR A 116 6.11 -16.58 -5.35
CA THR A 116 5.99 -18.04 -5.47
C THR A 116 7.30 -18.77 -5.22
N GLU A 117 8.38 -18.28 -5.81
CA GLU A 117 9.68 -18.92 -5.75
C GLU A 117 10.80 -17.94 -6.11
N MET A 118 12.03 -18.36 -5.82
CA MET A 118 13.24 -17.77 -6.37
C MET A 118 13.90 -18.80 -7.28
N ARG A 119 14.15 -18.45 -8.54
CA ARG A 119 14.79 -19.29 -9.54
C ARG A 119 15.89 -18.47 -10.21
N ASP A 120 17.09 -19.03 -10.30
CA ASP A 120 18.24 -18.36 -10.89
C ASP A 120 18.48 -16.94 -10.31
N GLU A 121 18.37 -16.84 -8.97
CA GLU A 121 18.47 -15.58 -8.20
C GLU A 121 17.39 -14.53 -8.52
N VAL A 122 16.34 -14.90 -9.27
CA VAL A 122 15.22 -14.03 -9.60
C VAL A 122 13.96 -14.50 -8.87
N TYR A 123 13.31 -13.59 -8.17
CA TYR A 123 12.00 -13.84 -7.56
C TYR A 123 10.91 -13.80 -8.62
N HIS A 124 9.99 -14.76 -8.52
CA HIS A 124 8.79 -14.85 -9.34
C HIS A 124 7.54 -14.54 -8.51
N ALA A 125 6.58 -13.91 -9.14
CA ALA A 125 5.29 -13.63 -8.53
C ALA A 125 4.14 -14.07 -9.44
N ARG A 126 2.99 -14.24 -8.82
CA ARG A 126 1.74 -14.59 -9.50
C ARG A 126 0.61 -13.67 -9.03
N ILE A 127 -0.10 -13.08 -10.00
CA ILE A 127 -1.32 -12.34 -9.77
C ILE A 127 -2.49 -13.29 -9.99
N VAL A 128 -3.38 -13.40 -9.00
CA VAL A 128 -4.55 -14.28 -9.03
C VAL A 128 -5.79 -13.43 -9.21
N LEU A 129 -6.58 -13.72 -10.23
CA LEU A 129 -7.78 -12.97 -10.55
C LEU A 129 -9.03 -13.86 -10.47
N ASN A 130 -10.18 -13.28 -10.11
CA ASN A 130 -11.52 -13.85 -10.21
C ASN A 130 -11.66 -15.23 -9.57
N GLY A 131 -11.31 -15.36 -8.28
CA GLY A 131 -11.45 -16.63 -7.55
C GLY A 131 -10.46 -17.70 -8.02
N GLY A 132 -9.34 -17.30 -8.64
CA GLY A 132 -8.32 -18.21 -9.16
C GLY A 132 -8.56 -18.68 -10.60
N LEU A 133 -9.54 -18.11 -11.30
CA LEU A 133 -9.79 -18.43 -12.73
C LEU A 133 -8.60 -18.07 -13.61
N HIS A 134 -7.89 -16.99 -13.29
CA HIS A 134 -6.71 -16.56 -14.01
C HIS A 134 -5.53 -16.40 -13.07
N ASN A 135 -4.40 -16.94 -13.51
CA ASN A 135 -3.13 -16.82 -12.80
C ASN A 135 -2.11 -16.27 -13.80
N LEU A 136 -1.62 -15.06 -13.50
CA LEU A 136 -0.68 -14.35 -14.36
C LEU A 136 0.70 -14.38 -13.73
N ASP A 137 1.72 -14.77 -14.49
CA ASP A 137 3.12 -14.61 -14.11
C ASP A 137 3.49 -13.14 -14.13
N SER A 138 4.28 -12.70 -13.17
CA SER A 138 4.62 -11.29 -12.98
C SER A 138 5.96 -11.13 -12.26
N ARG A 139 6.60 -9.98 -12.43
CA ARG A 139 7.67 -9.58 -11.55
C ARG A 139 7.09 -9.25 -10.16
N PRO A 140 7.84 -9.52 -9.08
CA PRO A 140 7.39 -9.18 -7.72
C PRO A 140 6.98 -7.71 -7.56
N SER A 141 7.79 -6.78 -8.06
CA SER A 141 7.52 -5.33 -7.95
C SER A 141 6.19 -4.92 -8.58
N ASP A 142 5.88 -5.44 -9.79
CA ASP A 142 4.62 -5.15 -10.48
C ASP A 142 3.43 -5.72 -9.70
N ALA A 143 3.56 -6.95 -9.22
CA ALA A 143 2.53 -7.62 -8.45
C ALA A 143 2.27 -6.92 -7.12
N ILE A 144 3.32 -6.51 -6.39
CA ILE A 144 3.22 -5.79 -5.12
C ILE A 144 2.56 -4.42 -5.32
N ALA A 145 3.01 -3.64 -6.29
CA ALA A 145 2.41 -2.33 -6.58
C ALA A 145 0.92 -2.46 -6.93
N LEU A 146 0.56 -3.43 -7.78
CA LEU A 146 -0.84 -3.72 -8.11
C LEU A 146 -1.64 -4.15 -6.88
N ALA A 147 -1.08 -5.00 -6.01
CA ALA A 147 -1.75 -5.46 -4.79
C ALA A 147 -2.07 -4.30 -3.85
N ILE A 148 -1.12 -3.40 -3.62
CA ILE A 148 -1.34 -2.21 -2.79
C ILE A 148 -2.45 -1.34 -3.39
N GLY A 149 -2.37 -1.02 -4.70
CA GLY A 149 -3.32 -0.17 -5.40
C GLY A 149 -4.75 -0.75 -5.48
N THR A 150 -4.89 -2.09 -5.44
CA THR A 150 -6.19 -2.79 -5.43
C THR A 150 -6.63 -3.22 -4.03
N HIS A 151 -5.81 -2.99 -3.00
CA HIS A 151 -6.01 -3.49 -1.63
C HIS A 151 -6.09 -5.02 -1.56
N ALA A 152 -5.49 -5.71 -2.51
CA ALA A 152 -5.43 -7.16 -2.53
C ALA A 152 -4.36 -7.67 -1.54
N PRO A 153 -4.59 -8.79 -0.84
CA PRO A 153 -3.61 -9.36 0.07
C PRO A 153 -2.40 -9.90 -0.68
N ILE A 154 -1.23 -9.74 -0.07
CA ILE A 154 0.06 -10.26 -0.55
C ILE A 154 0.40 -11.51 0.27
N TYR A 155 0.83 -12.55 -0.43
CA TYR A 155 1.33 -13.80 0.15
C TYR A 155 2.73 -14.10 -0.35
N VAL A 156 3.47 -14.80 0.46
CA VAL A 156 4.82 -15.32 0.13
C VAL A 156 4.82 -16.84 0.37
N ASN A 157 5.47 -17.59 -0.49
CA ASN A 157 5.73 -19.01 -0.21
C ASN A 157 6.59 -19.12 1.05
N GLU A 158 6.13 -19.88 2.03
CA GLU A 158 6.77 -20.01 3.34
C GLU A 158 8.27 -20.32 3.25
N LYS A 159 8.70 -21.06 2.23
CA LYS A 159 10.11 -21.41 2.00
C LYS A 159 11.03 -20.23 1.70
N LEU A 160 10.47 -19.10 1.29
CA LEU A 160 11.19 -17.87 0.99
C LEU A 160 11.36 -16.98 2.22
N LEU A 161 10.56 -17.20 3.25
CA LEU A 161 10.61 -16.41 4.48
C LEU A 161 11.80 -16.81 5.33
N THR A 162 12.60 -15.83 5.71
CA THR A 162 13.74 -15.98 6.62
C THR A 162 13.51 -15.13 7.87
N SER A 163 14.22 -15.48 8.97
CA SER A 163 14.14 -14.64 10.18
C SER A 163 14.72 -13.26 9.88
N THR A 164 13.91 -12.23 10.07
CA THR A 164 14.36 -10.83 9.91
C THR A 164 15.35 -10.42 10.99
N SER A 165 15.38 -11.12 12.13
CA SER A 165 16.37 -10.92 13.20
C SER A 165 17.81 -11.29 12.79
N GLY A 166 17.98 -12.03 11.69
CA GLY A 166 19.27 -12.51 11.17
C GLY A 166 19.58 -12.02 9.77
N LEU A 167 18.73 -11.23 9.15
CA LEU A 167 19.05 -10.53 7.90
C LEU A 167 20.10 -9.46 8.26
N GLY A 168 21.36 -9.94 8.29
CA GLY A 168 22.48 -9.13 8.69
C GLY A 168 22.63 -7.91 7.81
N THR A 169 22.74 -6.81 8.46
CA THR A 169 23.55 -5.62 8.20
C THR A 169 23.50 -4.91 6.85
N GLY A 170 22.86 -5.42 5.81
CA GLY A 170 22.62 -4.70 4.56
C GLY A 170 21.16 -4.27 4.39
N VAL A 171 20.21 -5.04 4.93
CA VAL A 171 18.77 -4.71 5.04
C VAL A 171 18.45 -4.46 6.52
N ALA A 172 19.42 -3.92 7.24
CA ALA A 172 19.25 -3.67 8.63
C ALA A 172 18.19 -2.59 8.83
N ARG A 173 17.15 -2.93 9.54
CA ARG A 173 16.79 -2.03 10.65
C ARG A 173 18.03 -1.95 11.54
N SER A 174 19.07 -1.25 11.11
CA SER A 174 20.17 -0.80 11.95
C SER A 174 19.54 0.10 12.97
N GLY A 175 19.26 -0.43 14.17
CA GLY A 175 18.59 0.22 15.27
C GLY A 175 17.50 1.20 14.82
N VAL A 176 16.32 1.12 15.38
CA VAL A 176 15.25 2.11 15.13
C VAL A 176 15.93 3.47 14.94
N PRO A 177 15.79 4.14 13.78
CA PRO A 177 16.46 5.42 13.53
C PRO A 177 16.26 6.36 14.72
N GLU A 178 17.24 7.20 15.02
CA GLU A 178 17.15 8.16 16.14
C GLU A 178 15.86 8.99 16.02
N SER A 179 15.50 9.35 14.80
CA SER A 179 14.26 10.05 14.45
C SER A 179 12.99 9.29 14.84
N GLU A 180 12.96 7.98 14.64
CA GLU A 180 11.83 7.17 15.02
C GLU A 180 11.74 7.01 16.54
N ARG A 181 12.87 6.89 17.24
CA ARG A 181 12.90 6.83 18.71
C ARG A 181 12.54 8.16 19.35
N ALA A 182 13.10 9.26 18.84
CA ALA A 182 12.94 10.58 19.44
C ALA A 182 11.60 11.22 19.08
N LEU A 183 11.19 11.15 17.82
CA LEU A 183 10.02 11.86 17.30
C LEU A 183 8.84 10.96 16.98
N GLY A 184 9.04 9.64 16.91
CA GLY A 184 8.02 8.68 16.51
C GLY A 184 7.65 8.81 15.04
N ILE A 185 8.59 9.17 14.17
CA ILE A 185 8.43 9.26 12.72
C ILE A 185 9.59 8.56 12.01
N ALA A 186 9.27 7.71 11.04
CA ALA A 186 10.25 7.21 10.10
C ALA A 186 10.21 8.06 8.83
N VAL A 187 11.38 8.34 8.27
CA VAL A 187 11.53 9.14 7.06
C VAL A 187 12.35 8.39 6.02
N GLN A 188 12.11 8.71 4.76
CA GLN A 188 12.90 8.18 3.65
C GLN A 188 13.43 9.31 2.76
N GLU A 189 14.44 8.97 1.96
CA GLU A 189 15.07 9.89 1.04
C GLU A 189 14.09 10.32 -0.06
N LEU A 190 14.09 11.61 -0.37
CA LEU A 190 13.30 12.17 -1.46
C LEU A 190 14.09 12.02 -2.77
N THR A 191 13.82 10.96 -3.52
CA THR A 191 14.46 10.73 -4.81
C THR A 191 14.15 11.85 -5.80
N PRO A 192 14.96 12.05 -6.87
CA PRO A 192 14.70 13.08 -7.87
C PRO A 192 13.31 12.95 -8.55
N ASN A 193 12.78 11.74 -8.69
CA ASN A 193 11.47 11.52 -9.29
C ASN A 193 10.34 11.86 -8.31
N LEU A 194 10.47 11.46 -7.03
CA LEU A 194 9.56 11.87 -5.97
C LEU A 194 9.57 13.39 -5.79
N ALA A 195 10.73 14.03 -5.84
CA ALA A 195 10.85 15.49 -5.78
C ALA A 195 10.07 16.18 -6.92
N ARG A 196 10.18 15.65 -8.15
CA ARG A 196 9.37 16.12 -9.29
C ARG A 196 7.88 15.89 -9.09
N TYR A 197 7.50 14.75 -8.52
CA TYR A 197 6.10 14.46 -8.21
C TYR A 197 5.51 15.49 -7.23
N PHE A 198 6.25 15.82 -6.18
CA PHE A 198 5.83 16.80 -5.18
C PHE A 198 6.02 18.27 -5.60
N ASP A 199 6.57 18.51 -6.78
CA ASP A 199 6.94 19.84 -7.27
C ASP A 199 7.84 20.59 -6.24
N VAL A 200 8.92 19.91 -5.83
CA VAL A 200 9.96 20.46 -4.95
C VAL A 200 11.33 20.20 -5.57
N PRO A 201 12.34 21.04 -5.23
CA PRO A 201 13.70 20.76 -5.63
C PRO A 201 14.21 19.42 -5.07
N PRO A 202 15.04 18.67 -5.82
CA PRO A 202 15.75 17.53 -5.25
C PRO A 202 16.59 17.95 -4.04
N LYS A 203 16.70 17.06 -3.03
CA LYS A 203 17.45 17.32 -1.80
C LYS A 203 16.97 18.59 -1.06
N SER A 204 15.67 18.75 -0.92
CA SER A 204 15.06 19.87 -0.20
C SER A 204 14.14 19.45 0.93
N ALA A 205 13.95 18.16 1.14
CA ALA A 205 13.07 17.59 2.14
C ALA A 205 13.34 16.10 2.35
N VAL A 206 12.76 15.53 3.40
CA VAL A 206 12.58 14.08 3.56
C VAL A 206 11.10 13.74 3.55
N LEU A 207 10.76 12.56 3.05
CA LEU A 207 9.39 12.05 2.99
C LEU A 207 9.07 11.26 4.26
N VAL A 208 7.97 11.57 4.92
CA VAL A 208 7.49 10.82 6.09
C VAL A 208 6.90 9.49 5.62
N ASP A 209 7.51 8.39 6.03
CA ASP A 209 7.10 7.02 5.69
C ASP A 209 6.20 6.41 6.75
N GLU A 210 6.56 6.50 8.03
CA GLU A 210 5.73 6.02 9.14
C GLU A 210 5.52 7.10 10.19
N VAL A 211 4.35 7.03 10.84
CA VAL A 211 3.94 8.01 11.85
C VAL A 211 3.43 7.27 13.08
N GLY A 212 4.14 7.35 14.17
CA GLY A 212 3.75 6.82 15.46
C GLY A 212 2.61 7.63 16.11
N SER A 213 2.02 7.07 17.15
CA SER A 213 0.83 7.64 17.79
C SER A 213 1.01 9.05 18.35
N ASN A 214 2.23 9.40 18.78
CA ASN A 214 2.55 10.75 19.30
C ASN A 214 2.57 11.78 18.16
N ALA A 215 3.24 11.47 17.06
CA ALA A 215 3.32 12.34 15.88
C ALA A 215 1.96 12.46 15.18
N THR A 216 1.18 11.37 15.11
CA THR A 216 -0.21 11.42 14.59
C THR A 216 -1.08 12.38 15.39
N ARG A 217 -1.00 12.37 16.73
CA ARG A 217 -1.76 13.30 17.59
C ARG A 217 -1.34 14.76 17.39
N ALA A 218 -0.10 15.00 16.99
CA ALA A 218 0.38 16.34 16.65
C ALA A 218 -0.03 16.78 15.22
N GLY A 219 -0.65 15.89 14.45
CA GLY A 219 -1.14 16.18 13.11
C GLY A 219 -0.22 15.76 11.97
N MET A 220 0.89 15.04 12.26
CA MET A 220 1.77 14.46 11.24
C MET A 220 1.05 13.35 10.48
N GLN A 221 1.31 13.23 9.18
CA GLN A 221 0.73 12.20 8.33
C GLN A 221 1.80 11.57 7.44
N ARG A 222 1.58 10.31 7.05
CA ARG A 222 2.38 9.69 5.97
C ARG A 222 2.26 10.53 4.70
N GLY A 223 3.35 10.63 3.95
CA GLY A 223 3.40 11.42 2.74
C GLY A 223 3.67 12.92 2.97
N ASP A 224 3.81 13.37 4.21
CA ASP A 224 4.27 14.72 4.50
C ASP A 224 5.76 14.87 4.12
N LEU A 225 6.12 16.04 3.60
CA LEU A 225 7.52 16.39 3.34
C LEU A 225 8.04 17.31 4.46
N ILE A 226 9.04 16.86 5.20
CA ILE A 226 9.69 17.71 6.21
C ILE A 226 10.79 18.51 5.53
N THR A 227 10.66 19.82 5.54
CA THR A 227 11.59 20.77 4.91
C THR A 227 12.54 21.43 5.88
N SER A 228 12.18 21.49 7.19
CA SER A 228 13.09 22.00 8.23
C SER A 228 12.73 21.49 9.61
N ILE A 229 13.74 21.46 10.50
CA ILE A 229 13.65 21.18 11.93
C ILE A 229 14.17 22.39 12.68
N ASP A 230 13.37 22.96 13.59
CA ASP A 230 13.72 24.16 14.40
C ASP A 230 14.34 25.30 13.56
N GLY A 231 13.83 25.47 12.32
CA GLY A 231 14.26 26.48 11.38
C GLY A 231 15.50 26.12 10.55
N LYS A 232 16.14 24.98 10.78
CA LYS A 232 17.23 24.47 9.97
C LYS A 232 16.69 23.63 8.82
N ALA A 233 17.12 23.92 7.59
CA ALA A 233 16.71 23.18 6.42
C ALA A 233 17.22 21.73 6.44
N VAL A 234 16.40 20.81 5.93
CA VAL A 234 16.71 19.38 5.79
C VAL A 234 16.80 19.06 4.31
N ALA A 235 17.96 18.58 3.86
CA ALA A 235 18.19 18.24 2.46
C ALA A 235 18.04 16.73 2.18
N GLY A 236 18.13 15.88 3.21
CA GLY A 236 18.00 14.44 3.11
C GLY A 236 17.95 13.77 4.48
N VAL A 237 17.87 12.43 4.47
CA VAL A 237 17.73 11.64 5.72
C VAL A 237 18.92 11.84 6.65
N ALA A 238 20.15 11.91 6.11
CA ALA A 238 21.34 12.13 6.94
C ALA A 238 21.30 13.48 7.70
N ASP A 239 20.83 14.54 7.06
CA ASP A 239 20.67 15.85 7.70
C ASP A 239 19.57 15.80 8.76
N PHE A 240 18.47 15.12 8.45
CA PHE A 240 17.35 14.94 9.36
C PHE A 240 17.78 14.21 10.63
N ASP A 241 18.46 13.07 10.50
CA ASP A 241 18.95 12.27 11.63
C ASP A 241 19.98 13.04 12.45
N HIS A 242 20.88 13.79 11.79
CA HIS A 242 21.85 14.65 12.48
C HIS A 242 21.15 15.71 13.34
N GLU A 243 20.15 16.40 12.80
CA GLU A 243 19.41 17.41 13.55
C GLU A 243 18.61 16.79 14.72
N VAL A 244 17.97 15.64 14.48
CA VAL A 244 17.25 14.90 15.53
C VAL A 244 18.18 14.49 16.67
N ALA A 245 19.39 14.01 16.36
CA ALA A 245 20.39 13.63 17.36
C ALA A 245 20.87 14.81 18.25
N THR A 246 20.67 16.05 17.78
CA THR A 246 21.02 17.27 18.55
C THR A 246 19.90 17.77 19.45
N LEU A 247 18.70 17.17 19.35
CA LEU A 247 17.54 17.59 20.14
C LEU A 247 17.75 17.27 21.62
N LYS A 248 17.19 18.12 22.46
CA LYS A 248 17.21 17.92 23.91
C LYS A 248 15.94 17.21 24.35
N ASP A 249 16.10 16.19 25.18
CA ASP A 249 14.99 15.44 25.73
C ASP A 249 13.90 16.34 26.33
N GLY A 250 12.65 16.08 25.97
CA GLY A 250 11.48 16.75 26.50
C GLY A 250 11.24 18.19 25.99
N GLN A 251 12.07 18.70 25.07
CA GLN A 251 11.82 19.99 24.45
C GLN A 251 10.93 19.82 23.20
N PRO A 252 9.95 20.72 23.00
CA PRO A 252 9.15 20.67 21.78
C PRO A 252 10.00 21.02 20.56
N VAL A 253 9.81 20.24 19.49
CA VAL A 253 10.50 20.38 18.20
C VAL A 253 9.53 20.93 17.18
N VAL A 254 9.94 21.93 16.45
CA VAL A 254 9.12 22.59 15.42
C VAL A 254 9.54 22.11 14.04
N LEU A 255 8.63 21.39 13.36
CA LEU A 255 8.84 20.89 12.01
C LEU A 255 8.06 21.75 11.01
N LYS A 256 8.72 22.24 9.97
CA LYS A 256 8.01 22.74 8.80
C LYS A 256 7.74 21.58 7.85
N VAL A 257 6.49 21.45 7.50
CA VAL A 257 5.97 20.31 6.74
C VAL A 257 5.20 20.83 5.53
N ARG A 258 5.43 20.24 4.38
CA ARG A 258 4.63 20.46 3.18
C ARG A 258 3.73 19.24 2.95
N ARG A 259 2.43 19.46 2.90
CA ARG A 259 1.41 18.46 2.57
C ARG A 259 0.73 18.87 1.26
N GLY A 260 1.03 18.15 0.18
CA GLY A 260 0.65 18.58 -1.17
C GLY A 260 1.22 19.95 -1.51
N THR A 261 0.36 20.96 -1.69
CA THR A 261 0.75 22.34 -1.97
C THR A 261 0.75 23.26 -0.74
N THR A 262 0.38 22.74 0.43
CA THR A 262 0.20 23.54 1.65
C THR A 262 1.38 23.37 2.60
N GLU A 263 1.95 24.47 3.05
CA GLU A 263 2.95 24.46 4.11
C GLU A 263 2.25 24.54 5.48
N GLN A 264 2.74 23.76 6.43
CA GLN A 264 2.25 23.66 7.80
C GLN A 264 3.42 23.66 8.78
N THR A 265 3.14 24.06 10.01
CA THR A 265 4.08 23.92 11.11
C THR A 265 3.50 22.93 12.10
N ILE A 266 4.23 21.88 12.40
CA ILE A 266 3.86 20.84 13.36
C ILE A 266 4.85 20.88 14.52
N THR A 267 4.33 20.88 15.73
CA THR A 267 5.17 20.85 16.94
C THR A 267 5.03 19.47 17.58
N LEU A 268 6.14 18.76 17.64
CA LEU A 268 6.24 17.46 18.33
C LEU A 268 6.84 17.67 19.72
N LYS A 269 6.38 16.87 20.66
CA LYS A 269 7.03 16.71 21.97
C LYS A 269 7.61 15.31 22.02
N PRO A 270 8.94 15.18 22.06
CA PRO A 270 9.63 13.91 22.20
C PRO A 270 9.23 13.14 23.45
#